data_d6a3b9ac8ab0747b62a10da6199a5417
#
_entry.id   d6a3b9ac8ab0747b62a10da6199a5417
#
_cell.length_a   1.000
_cell.length_b   1.000
_cell.length_c   1.000
_cell.angle_alpha   90.00
_cell.angle_beta   90.00
_cell.angle_gamma   90.00
#
_symmetry.space_group_name_H-M   'P 1'
#
loop_
_entity.id
_entity.type
_entity.pdbx_description
1 polymer ?
#
loop_
_entity_poly.entity_id
_entity_poly.type
_entity_poly.pdbx_seq_one_letter_code
_entity_poly.pdbx_strand_id
1 'polypeptide(L)'
;MSIALISLVSLLIVVLISCFLPYNVGMLALAFSFIVGILIGGMKVSEVIAGFPAGLFIILLGVTYLFGIAQNNGTLDRLCGTCIKLVKGKASLVPFAFFVLGFILSAIGPGPIPVVALLAPPAMSVASKLKINPFLMAILCINGANAACMSPITPSGAIAASIIQSAGMPDISSQLFFNSAIANLLINIVAYILFGGLKLIKNDFGKGAASVSDEDMGEEIAALQKLKYEYQHYLTLLGIGVMLVGALVFKFDVGLLGIFVGTVLILLKCADEKEVLVKGIPWGALMMICGISVLVGLMGKTGGMDMFIDMIASISSPGNLTFVATFIPGLISAYSSSIGVVLPTFLPLIPGLVEQVGGDLVSVFSGVCLGSFIVDASPLSTLGALTVGAATAEMDKRKLFNQLMAWGLSMCLIGAALAWLIF
;
A
#
# COMPACT_ATOMS: atom_id res chain seq x y z
N MET A 1 -7.19 -24.38 -28.12
CA MET A 1 -6.52 -23.20 -27.51
C MET A 1 -5.22 -23.69 -26.92
N SER A 2 -4.13 -22.96 -27.09
CA SER A 2 -2.88 -23.30 -26.44
C SER A 2 -3.00 -23.14 -24.91
N ILE A 3 -2.28 -23.93 -24.14
CA ILE A 3 -2.28 -23.83 -22.67
C ILE A 3 -1.79 -22.46 -22.22
N ALA A 4 -0.89 -21.83 -22.98
CA ALA A 4 -0.45 -20.46 -22.78
C ALA A 4 -1.60 -19.46 -22.80
N LEU A 5 -2.46 -19.53 -23.83
CA LEU A 5 -3.63 -18.66 -23.94
C LEU A 5 -4.65 -18.94 -22.83
N ILE A 6 -4.85 -20.22 -22.45
CA ILE A 6 -5.77 -20.57 -21.37
C ILE A 6 -5.29 -20.00 -20.03
N SER A 7 -3.99 -20.10 -19.74
CA SER A 7 -3.42 -19.56 -18.49
C SER A 7 -3.51 -18.02 -18.44
N LEU A 8 -3.23 -17.34 -19.55
CA LEU A 8 -3.39 -15.89 -19.65
C LEU A 8 -4.85 -15.46 -19.47
N VAL A 9 -5.78 -16.09 -20.18
CA VAL A 9 -7.22 -15.80 -20.05
C VAL A 9 -7.70 -16.07 -18.63
N SER A 10 -7.22 -17.12 -17.98
CA SER A 10 -7.53 -17.41 -16.58
C SER A 10 -7.08 -16.30 -15.64
N LEU A 11 -5.88 -15.75 -15.81
CA LEU A 11 -5.41 -14.60 -15.03
C LEU A 11 -6.29 -13.38 -15.29
N LEU A 12 -6.59 -13.06 -16.55
CA LEU A 12 -7.45 -11.92 -16.90
C LEU A 12 -8.85 -12.05 -16.30
N ILE A 13 -9.45 -13.25 -16.30
CA ILE A 13 -10.73 -13.52 -15.64
C ILE A 13 -10.63 -13.28 -14.14
N VAL A 14 -9.58 -13.80 -13.49
CA VAL A 14 -9.35 -13.63 -12.05
C VAL A 14 -9.20 -12.15 -11.70
N VAL A 15 -8.44 -11.38 -12.50
CA VAL A 15 -8.29 -9.93 -12.32
C VAL A 15 -9.61 -9.19 -12.54
N LEU A 16 -10.38 -9.53 -13.60
CA LEU A 16 -11.69 -8.93 -13.84
C LEU A 16 -12.66 -9.22 -12.69
N ILE A 17 -12.70 -10.44 -12.19
CA ILE A 17 -13.55 -10.80 -11.03
C ILE A 17 -13.16 -9.93 -9.82
N SER A 18 -11.87 -9.66 -9.61
CA SER A 18 -11.40 -8.81 -8.50
C SER A 18 -11.93 -7.37 -8.55
N CYS A 19 -12.21 -6.87 -9.75
CA CYS A 19 -12.72 -5.50 -9.93
C CYS A 19 -14.22 -5.39 -9.62
N PHE A 20 -14.99 -6.46 -9.73
CA PHE A 20 -16.46 -6.40 -9.68
C PHE A 20 -17.08 -7.18 -8.52
N LEU A 21 -16.38 -8.17 -7.98
CA LEU A 21 -16.94 -9.08 -6.96
C LEU A 21 -16.05 -9.15 -5.71
N PRO A 22 -16.66 -9.18 -4.51
CA PRO A 22 -15.93 -9.15 -3.23
C PRO A 22 -15.39 -10.53 -2.82
N TYR A 23 -14.93 -11.34 -3.77
CA TYR A 23 -14.34 -12.65 -3.48
C TYR A 23 -12.83 -12.56 -3.25
N ASN A 24 -12.28 -13.52 -2.49
CA ASN A 24 -10.83 -13.63 -2.36
C ASN A 24 -10.22 -14.17 -3.65
N VAL A 25 -9.61 -13.28 -4.39
CA VAL A 25 -9.05 -13.53 -5.73
C VAL A 25 -7.92 -14.54 -5.71
N GLY A 26 -7.18 -14.64 -4.59
CA GLY A 26 -6.15 -15.67 -4.42
C GLY A 26 -6.72 -17.09 -4.38
N MET A 27 -7.87 -17.27 -3.73
CA MET A 27 -8.56 -18.57 -3.75
C MET A 27 -9.06 -18.93 -5.15
N LEU A 28 -9.56 -17.94 -5.90
CA LEU A 28 -9.93 -18.12 -7.31
C LEU A 28 -8.69 -18.48 -8.15
N ALA A 29 -7.59 -17.78 -7.97
CA ALA A 29 -6.33 -18.04 -8.68
C ALA A 29 -5.81 -19.46 -8.43
N LEU A 30 -5.89 -19.95 -7.19
CA LEU A 30 -5.55 -21.34 -6.84
C LEU A 30 -6.50 -22.34 -7.53
N ALA A 31 -7.80 -22.07 -7.56
CA ALA A 31 -8.76 -22.91 -8.26
C ALA A 31 -8.49 -22.96 -9.77
N PHE A 32 -8.21 -21.81 -10.39
CA PHE A 32 -7.80 -21.77 -11.80
C PHE A 32 -6.46 -22.45 -12.03
N SER A 33 -5.51 -22.36 -11.10
CA SER A 33 -4.22 -23.07 -11.18
C SER A 33 -4.41 -24.58 -11.17
N PHE A 34 -5.36 -25.11 -10.40
CA PHE A 34 -5.75 -26.52 -10.44
C PHE A 34 -6.33 -26.92 -11.82
N ILE A 35 -7.27 -26.13 -12.34
CA ILE A 35 -7.91 -26.42 -13.64
C ILE A 35 -6.86 -26.36 -14.76
N VAL A 36 -6.11 -25.28 -14.86
CA VAL A 36 -5.16 -25.05 -15.96
C VAL A 36 -3.93 -25.93 -15.83
N GLY A 37 -3.34 -26.03 -14.64
CA GLY A 37 -2.11 -26.79 -14.44
C GLY A 37 -2.33 -28.28 -14.43
N ILE A 38 -3.29 -28.77 -13.65
CA ILE A 38 -3.47 -30.22 -13.43
C ILE A 38 -4.42 -30.82 -14.47
N LEU A 39 -5.65 -30.27 -14.60
CA LEU A 39 -6.67 -30.90 -15.46
C LEU A 39 -6.37 -30.70 -16.95
N ILE A 40 -5.89 -29.54 -17.36
CA ILE A 40 -5.64 -29.23 -18.77
C ILE A 40 -4.16 -29.48 -19.13
N GLY A 41 -3.23 -29.01 -18.28
CA GLY A 41 -1.79 -29.08 -18.52
C GLY A 41 -1.14 -30.41 -18.16
N GLY A 42 -1.84 -31.30 -17.43
CA GLY A 42 -1.26 -32.58 -16.97
C GLY A 42 -0.04 -32.44 -16.06
N MET A 43 0.14 -31.28 -15.44
CA MET A 43 1.29 -31.01 -14.57
C MET A 43 1.14 -31.73 -13.23
N LYS A 44 2.26 -32.02 -12.59
CA LYS A 44 2.26 -32.58 -11.23
C LYS A 44 1.84 -31.51 -10.24
N VAL A 45 1.17 -31.92 -9.15
CA VAL A 45 0.75 -31.03 -8.05
C VAL A 45 1.93 -30.23 -7.52
N SER A 46 3.09 -30.88 -7.34
CA SER A 46 4.32 -30.22 -6.87
C SER A 46 4.80 -29.09 -7.79
N GLU A 47 4.60 -29.23 -9.10
CA GLU A 47 4.99 -28.20 -10.08
C GLU A 47 4.07 -26.99 -10.02
N VAL A 48 2.78 -27.19 -9.75
CA VAL A 48 1.82 -26.09 -9.55
C VAL A 48 2.08 -25.37 -8.23
N ILE A 49 2.25 -26.13 -7.12
CA ILE A 49 2.50 -25.58 -5.78
C ILE A 49 3.86 -24.87 -5.71
N ALA A 50 4.84 -25.25 -6.53
CA ALA A 50 6.15 -24.55 -6.59
C ALA A 50 6.04 -23.05 -6.93
N GLY A 51 4.91 -22.61 -7.49
CA GLY A 51 4.60 -21.18 -7.66
C GLY A 51 4.20 -20.46 -6.37
N PHE A 52 4.00 -21.17 -5.25
CA PHE A 52 3.66 -20.55 -3.97
C PHE A 52 4.90 -19.84 -3.38
N PRO A 53 4.84 -18.53 -3.12
CA PRO A 53 5.98 -17.75 -2.68
C PRO A 53 6.19 -17.89 -1.16
N ALA A 54 6.69 -19.05 -0.71
CA ALA A 54 6.82 -19.37 0.72
C ALA A 54 7.66 -18.34 1.50
N GLY A 55 8.77 -17.87 0.91
CA GLY A 55 9.60 -16.82 1.54
C GLY A 55 8.81 -15.51 1.76
N LEU A 56 8.09 -15.07 0.71
CA LEU A 56 7.25 -13.88 0.82
C LEU A 56 6.13 -14.07 1.85
N PHE A 57 5.50 -15.27 1.89
CA PHE A 57 4.48 -15.58 2.89
C PHE A 57 5.02 -15.40 4.32
N ILE A 58 6.22 -15.91 4.61
CA ILE A 58 6.87 -15.76 5.92
C ILE A 58 7.18 -14.31 6.25
N ILE A 59 7.67 -13.52 5.27
CA ILE A 59 7.92 -12.09 5.46
C ILE A 59 6.63 -11.37 5.82
N LEU A 60 5.57 -11.56 5.03
CA LEU A 60 4.28 -10.92 5.27
C LEU A 60 3.68 -11.35 6.60
N LEU A 61 3.74 -12.63 6.93
CA LEU A 61 3.24 -13.16 8.20
C LEU A 61 3.98 -12.53 9.38
N GLY A 62 5.31 -12.49 9.37
CA GLY A 62 6.10 -11.97 10.48
C GLY A 62 5.91 -10.47 10.71
N VAL A 63 5.92 -9.69 9.64
CA VAL A 63 5.68 -8.24 9.73
C VAL A 63 4.26 -7.98 10.27
N THR A 64 3.25 -8.59 9.67
CA THR A 64 1.86 -8.34 10.07
C THR A 64 1.55 -8.89 11.47
N TYR A 65 2.20 -9.97 11.91
CA TYR A 65 2.09 -10.48 13.27
C TYR A 65 2.61 -9.48 14.30
N LEU A 66 3.83 -8.94 14.11
CA LEU A 66 4.40 -7.94 15.02
C LEU A 66 3.57 -6.67 15.09
N PHE A 67 3.14 -6.15 13.92
CA PHE A 67 2.30 -4.95 13.90
C PHE A 67 0.87 -5.22 14.36
N GLY A 68 0.36 -6.43 14.20
CA GLY A 68 -0.89 -6.90 14.81
C GLY A 68 -0.85 -6.82 16.34
N ILE A 69 0.29 -7.18 16.96
CA ILE A 69 0.52 -6.99 18.40
C ILE A 69 0.49 -5.49 18.76
N ALA A 70 1.22 -4.66 17.99
CA ALA A 70 1.27 -3.21 18.22
C ALA A 70 -0.10 -2.54 18.08
N GLN A 71 -0.95 -3.04 17.20
CA GLN A 71 -2.32 -2.57 17.03
C GLN A 71 -3.22 -3.08 18.17
N ASN A 72 -3.16 -4.37 18.49
CA ASN A 72 -4.00 -5.00 19.52
C ASN A 72 -3.80 -4.36 20.90
N ASN A 73 -2.55 -4.09 21.27
CA ASN A 73 -2.26 -3.45 22.56
C ASN A 73 -2.33 -1.91 22.54
N GLY A 74 -2.69 -1.29 21.41
CA GLY A 74 -2.84 0.16 21.26
C GLY A 74 -1.52 0.94 21.22
N THR A 75 -0.38 0.32 20.91
CA THR A 75 0.91 1.01 20.72
C THR A 75 0.85 1.98 19.56
N LEU A 76 0.19 1.58 18.43
CA LEU A 76 0.04 2.45 17.27
C LEU A 76 -0.81 3.69 17.57
N ASP A 77 -1.87 3.54 18.38
CA ASP A 77 -2.72 4.66 18.81
C ASP A 77 -1.91 5.69 19.61
N ARG A 78 -1.03 5.22 20.50
CA ARG A 78 -0.15 6.09 21.31
C ARG A 78 0.92 6.78 20.49
N LEU A 79 1.49 6.08 19.51
CA LEU A 79 2.40 6.70 18.54
C LEU A 79 1.69 7.80 17.78
N CYS A 80 0.49 7.53 17.27
CA CYS A 80 -0.35 8.51 16.59
C CYS A 80 -0.60 9.74 17.49
N GLY A 81 -1.08 9.52 18.72
CA GLY A 81 -1.33 10.59 19.68
C GLY A 81 -0.08 11.42 20.01
N THR A 82 1.08 10.77 20.14
CA THR A 82 2.37 11.46 20.39
C THR A 82 2.77 12.32 19.20
N CYS A 83 2.66 11.78 17.98
CA CYS A 83 2.99 12.51 16.77
C CYS A 83 2.04 13.70 16.53
N ILE A 84 0.75 13.54 16.79
CA ILE A 84 -0.23 14.65 16.66
C ILE A 84 0.10 15.80 17.63
N LYS A 85 0.63 15.52 18.83
CA LYS A 85 1.10 16.56 19.76
C LYS A 85 2.19 17.48 19.17
N LEU A 86 2.99 16.96 18.24
CA LEU A 86 4.03 17.73 17.57
C LEU A 86 3.47 18.74 16.55
N VAL A 87 2.21 18.56 16.13
CA VAL A 87 1.50 19.42 15.17
C VAL A 87 0.83 20.61 15.84
N LYS A 88 1.43 21.17 16.88
CA LYS A 88 0.92 22.41 17.49
C LYS A 88 1.18 23.57 16.53
N GLY A 89 0.11 24.18 15.96
CA GLY A 89 0.33 25.36 15.14
C GLY A 89 -0.74 25.71 14.15
N LYS A 90 -0.33 26.11 12.98
CA LYS A 90 -1.13 26.74 11.94
C LYS A 90 -2.01 25.70 11.23
N ALA A 91 -3.28 26.00 11.01
CA ALA A 91 -4.23 25.13 10.30
C ALA A 91 -3.73 24.75 8.89
N SER A 92 -2.96 25.63 8.25
CA SER A 92 -2.31 25.37 6.95
C SER A 92 -1.34 24.20 6.95
N LEU A 93 -0.68 23.91 8.07
CA LEU A 93 0.29 22.83 8.18
C LEU A 93 -0.34 21.48 8.52
N VAL A 94 -1.57 21.47 9.01
CA VAL A 94 -2.24 20.25 9.48
C VAL A 94 -2.33 19.17 8.38
N PRO A 95 -2.75 19.45 7.14
CA PRO A 95 -2.78 18.42 6.09
C PRO A 95 -1.41 17.79 5.82
N PHE A 96 -0.35 18.60 5.77
CA PHE A 96 1.02 18.09 5.61
C PHE A 96 1.50 17.30 6.82
N ALA A 97 1.07 17.65 8.00
CA ALA A 97 1.37 16.88 9.20
C ALA A 97 0.76 15.48 9.14
N PHE A 98 -0.48 15.34 8.68
CA PHE A 98 -1.09 14.03 8.44
C PHE A 98 -0.39 13.27 7.30
N PHE A 99 0.11 13.96 6.28
CA PHE A 99 0.96 13.34 5.26
C PHE A 99 2.27 12.78 5.87
N VAL A 100 2.99 13.59 6.65
CA VAL A 100 4.24 13.16 7.31
C VAL A 100 3.99 12.03 8.30
N LEU A 101 2.90 12.10 9.08
CA LEU A 101 2.51 11.03 9.98
C LEU A 101 2.21 9.74 9.24
N GLY A 102 1.42 9.82 8.17
CA GLY A 102 1.13 8.69 7.31
C GLY A 102 2.40 8.06 6.75
N PHE A 103 3.33 8.90 6.27
CA PHE A 103 4.62 8.47 5.77
C PHE A 103 5.45 7.74 6.83
N ILE A 104 5.67 8.35 7.99
CA ILE A 104 6.49 7.77 9.06
C ILE A 104 5.89 6.45 9.55
N LEU A 105 4.59 6.46 9.88
CA LEU A 105 3.92 5.28 10.42
C LEU A 105 3.88 4.14 9.39
N SER A 106 3.66 4.43 8.11
CA SER A 106 3.67 3.41 7.06
C SER A 106 5.08 2.88 6.81
N ALA A 107 6.10 3.76 6.80
CA ALA A 107 7.48 3.39 6.52
C ALA A 107 8.07 2.38 7.52
N ILE A 108 7.63 2.41 8.78
CA ILE A 108 8.14 1.52 9.84
C ILE A 108 7.60 0.10 9.79
N GLY A 109 6.65 -0.22 8.88
CA GLY A 109 6.28 -1.59 8.58
C GLY A 109 4.82 -1.93 8.36
N PRO A 110 3.81 -1.34 9.04
CA PRO A 110 2.42 -1.78 8.89
C PRO A 110 1.86 -1.55 7.47
N GLY A 111 2.46 -0.62 6.74
CA GLY A 111 1.99 -0.27 5.40
C GLY A 111 0.75 0.66 5.40
N PRO A 112 0.23 1.01 4.20
CA PRO A 112 -0.77 2.07 4.08
C PRO A 112 -2.12 1.75 4.72
N ILE A 113 -2.62 0.51 4.61
CA ILE A 113 -4.00 0.17 5.04
C ILE A 113 -4.21 0.38 6.54
N PRO A 114 -3.41 -0.21 7.46
CA PRO A 114 -3.57 0.01 8.89
C PRO A 114 -3.35 1.47 9.27
N VAL A 115 -2.41 2.14 8.61
CA VAL A 115 -2.08 3.54 8.90
C VAL A 115 -3.23 4.48 8.51
N VAL A 116 -3.84 4.31 7.35
CA VAL A 116 -5.01 5.12 6.94
C VAL A 116 -6.22 4.80 7.82
N ALA A 117 -6.44 3.54 8.18
CA ALA A 117 -7.50 3.17 9.12
C ALA A 117 -7.37 3.90 10.47
N LEU A 118 -6.13 4.06 10.96
CA LEU A 118 -5.80 4.78 12.18
C LEU A 118 -5.92 6.30 12.04
N LEU A 119 -5.42 6.86 10.93
CA LEU A 119 -5.30 8.31 10.75
C LEU A 119 -6.55 8.97 10.15
N ALA A 120 -7.37 8.26 9.37
CA ALA A 120 -8.52 8.86 8.69
C ALA A 120 -9.57 9.43 9.67
N PRO A 121 -9.98 8.74 10.75
CA PRO A 121 -10.95 9.31 11.69
C PRO A 121 -10.45 10.63 12.30
N PRO A 122 -9.27 10.72 12.94
CA PRO A 122 -8.79 11.98 13.49
C PRO A 122 -8.52 13.04 12.40
N ALA A 123 -8.07 12.66 11.20
CA ALA A 123 -7.88 13.60 10.10
C ALA A 123 -9.19 14.25 9.67
N MET A 124 -10.27 13.47 9.52
CA MET A 124 -11.58 13.99 9.14
C MET A 124 -12.19 14.83 10.26
N SER A 125 -12.04 14.42 11.53
CA SER A 125 -12.49 15.19 12.69
C SER A 125 -11.83 16.58 12.73
N VAL A 126 -10.51 16.64 12.60
CA VAL A 126 -9.76 17.91 12.53
C VAL A 126 -10.17 18.76 11.33
N ALA A 127 -10.33 18.13 10.16
CA ALA A 127 -10.74 18.85 8.96
C ALA A 127 -12.10 19.53 9.13
N SER A 128 -13.07 18.86 9.80
CA SER A 128 -14.37 19.45 10.13
C SER A 128 -14.23 20.66 11.03
N LYS A 129 -13.52 20.53 12.15
CA LYS A 129 -13.39 21.59 13.17
C LYS A 129 -12.62 22.81 12.67
N LEU A 130 -11.51 22.59 11.97
CA LEU A 130 -10.69 23.67 11.42
C LEU A 130 -11.20 24.20 10.07
N LYS A 131 -12.34 23.68 9.57
CA LYS A 131 -12.94 24.03 8.27
C LYS A 131 -11.93 23.87 7.12
N ILE A 132 -11.06 22.83 7.22
CA ILE A 132 -10.18 22.42 6.16
C ILE A 132 -10.99 21.63 5.12
N ASN A 133 -10.69 21.79 3.84
CA ASN A 133 -11.34 21.01 2.79
C ASN A 133 -11.18 19.50 3.06
N PRO A 134 -12.27 18.74 3.29
CA PRO A 134 -12.19 17.30 3.60
C PRO A 134 -11.47 16.49 2.51
N PHE A 135 -11.65 16.87 1.24
CA PHE A 135 -10.99 16.23 0.11
C PHE A 135 -9.46 16.42 0.15
N LEU A 136 -9.00 17.64 0.46
CA LEU A 136 -7.57 17.91 0.62
C LEU A 136 -6.97 17.10 1.77
N MET A 137 -7.65 17.06 2.91
CA MET A 137 -7.20 16.27 4.06
C MET A 137 -7.13 14.78 3.75
N ALA A 138 -8.16 14.25 3.08
CA ALA A 138 -8.24 12.86 2.65
C ALA A 138 -7.05 12.47 1.77
N ILE A 139 -6.77 13.26 0.73
CA ILE A 139 -5.67 12.98 -0.21
C ILE A 139 -4.33 12.98 0.52
N LEU A 140 -4.04 14.01 1.34
CA LEU A 140 -2.75 14.09 2.03
C LEU A 140 -2.58 12.95 3.04
N CYS A 141 -3.64 12.57 3.73
CA CYS A 141 -3.61 11.43 4.67
C CYS A 141 -3.32 10.10 3.94
N ILE A 142 -4.05 9.81 2.85
CA ILE A 142 -3.89 8.58 2.06
C ILE A 142 -2.51 8.53 1.40
N ASN A 143 -2.16 9.58 0.68
CA ASN A 143 -0.91 9.60 -0.09
C ASN A 143 0.34 9.70 0.81
N GLY A 144 0.21 10.24 2.03
CA GLY A 144 1.26 10.17 3.03
C GLY A 144 1.63 8.72 3.35
N ALA A 145 0.63 7.89 3.62
CA ALA A 145 0.83 6.46 3.86
C ALA A 145 1.35 5.72 2.60
N ASN A 146 0.81 6.07 1.42
CA ASN A 146 1.24 5.48 0.14
C ASN A 146 2.65 5.91 -0.27
N ALA A 147 3.11 7.10 0.09
CA ALA A 147 4.46 7.57 -0.20
C ALA A 147 5.54 6.66 0.39
N ALA A 148 5.23 5.96 1.48
CA ALA A 148 6.13 5.03 2.15
C ALA A 148 5.85 3.54 1.82
N CYS A 149 4.91 3.24 0.92
CA CYS A 149 4.48 1.86 0.65
C CYS A 149 5.61 0.95 0.16
N MET A 150 6.62 1.51 -0.53
CA MET A 150 7.78 0.77 -1.03
C MET A 150 8.92 0.66 -0.02
N SER A 151 8.72 1.01 1.26
CA SER A 151 9.73 0.71 2.30
C SER A 151 10.02 -0.79 2.33
N PRO A 152 11.29 -1.22 2.40
CA PRO A 152 11.66 -2.65 2.35
C PRO A 152 11.03 -3.53 3.42
N ILE A 153 10.54 -2.92 4.50
CA ILE A 153 9.91 -3.59 5.64
C ILE A 153 8.38 -3.57 5.58
N THR A 154 7.78 -2.92 4.60
CA THR A 154 6.32 -2.97 4.37
C THR A 154 5.93 -4.19 3.54
N PRO A 155 4.67 -4.66 3.63
CA PRO A 155 4.19 -5.76 2.80
C PRO A 155 4.42 -5.54 1.30
N SER A 156 4.15 -4.34 0.78
CA SER A 156 4.32 -4.02 -0.64
C SER A 156 5.79 -3.92 -1.06
N GLY A 157 6.64 -3.32 -0.22
CA GLY A 157 8.08 -3.30 -0.45
C GLY A 157 8.69 -4.71 -0.44
N ALA A 158 8.24 -5.58 0.48
CA ALA A 158 8.65 -6.98 0.54
C ALA A 158 8.25 -7.77 -0.72
N ILE A 159 7.04 -7.53 -1.26
CA ILE A 159 6.60 -8.14 -2.53
C ILE A 159 7.54 -7.73 -3.67
N ALA A 160 7.79 -6.42 -3.82
CA ALA A 160 8.68 -5.92 -4.85
C ALA A 160 10.10 -6.50 -4.71
N ALA A 161 10.67 -6.49 -3.50
CA ALA A 161 11.99 -7.05 -3.22
C ALA A 161 12.06 -8.56 -3.53
N SER A 162 11.04 -9.33 -3.16
CA SER A 162 10.97 -10.77 -3.44
C SER A 162 10.94 -11.06 -4.95
N ILE A 163 10.20 -10.27 -5.74
CA ILE A 163 10.12 -10.42 -7.19
C ILE A 163 11.44 -10.04 -7.85
N ILE A 164 12.06 -8.92 -7.44
CA ILE A 164 13.37 -8.48 -7.91
C ILE A 164 14.44 -9.56 -7.66
N GLN A 165 14.47 -10.09 -6.44
CA GLN A 165 15.39 -11.17 -6.06
C GLN A 165 15.14 -12.45 -6.87
N SER A 166 13.88 -12.85 -7.06
CA SER A 166 13.51 -14.05 -7.82
C SER A 166 13.90 -13.95 -9.30
N ALA A 167 13.91 -12.74 -9.85
CA ALA A 167 14.37 -12.46 -11.20
C ALA A 167 15.89 -12.32 -11.32
N GLY A 168 16.65 -12.51 -10.23
CA GLY A 168 18.12 -12.40 -10.23
C GLY A 168 18.65 -10.99 -10.49
N MET A 169 17.83 -9.96 -10.25
CA MET A 169 18.18 -8.57 -10.50
C MET A 169 18.93 -7.94 -9.32
N PRO A 170 19.70 -6.86 -9.55
CA PRO A 170 20.25 -6.04 -8.47
C PRO A 170 19.14 -5.50 -7.54
N ASP A 171 19.47 -5.31 -6.28
CA ASP A 171 18.54 -4.71 -5.30
C ASP A 171 18.31 -3.22 -5.61
N ILE A 172 17.11 -2.91 -6.10
CA ILE A 172 16.61 -1.55 -6.38
C ILE A 172 15.59 -1.06 -5.36
N SER A 173 15.40 -1.77 -4.25
CA SER A 173 14.35 -1.47 -3.25
C SER A 173 14.44 -0.04 -2.72
N SER A 174 15.65 0.46 -2.45
CA SER A 174 15.86 1.83 -1.99
C SER A 174 15.43 2.86 -3.06
N GLN A 175 15.72 2.60 -4.33
CA GLN A 175 15.32 3.48 -5.43
C GLN A 175 13.80 3.52 -5.58
N LEU A 176 13.12 2.37 -5.50
CA LEU A 176 11.66 2.29 -5.53
C LEU A 176 11.03 3.07 -4.37
N PHE A 177 11.60 2.97 -3.17
CA PHE A 177 11.14 3.73 -2.00
C PHE A 177 11.26 5.24 -2.21
N PHE A 178 12.44 5.74 -2.62
CA PHE A 178 12.64 7.17 -2.85
C PHE A 178 11.81 7.69 -4.03
N ASN A 179 11.69 6.94 -5.12
CA ASN A 179 10.88 7.30 -6.27
C ASN A 179 9.40 7.42 -5.90
N SER A 180 8.87 6.45 -5.13
CA SER A 180 7.50 6.50 -4.61
C SER A 180 7.28 7.71 -3.69
N ALA A 181 8.22 7.95 -2.76
CA ALA A 181 8.14 9.07 -1.81
C ALA A 181 8.14 10.43 -2.52
N ILE A 182 9.06 10.64 -3.45
CA ILE A 182 9.21 11.89 -4.20
C ILE A 182 7.98 12.14 -5.08
N ALA A 183 7.54 11.13 -5.84
CA ALA A 183 6.37 11.26 -6.72
C ALA A 183 5.11 11.61 -5.93
N ASN A 184 4.84 10.91 -4.82
CA ASN A 184 3.72 11.22 -3.94
C ASN A 184 3.84 12.62 -3.32
N LEU A 185 5.03 13.03 -2.88
CA LEU A 185 5.24 14.37 -2.31
C LEU A 185 4.91 15.46 -3.35
N LEU A 186 5.40 15.32 -4.59
CA LEU A 186 5.15 16.28 -5.67
C LEU A 186 3.66 16.39 -5.98
N ILE A 187 2.97 15.25 -6.11
CA ILE A 187 1.51 15.22 -6.35
C ILE A 187 0.77 15.92 -5.21
N ASN A 188 1.18 15.70 -3.95
CA ASN A 188 0.51 16.31 -2.81
C ASN A 188 0.80 17.80 -2.65
N ILE A 189 1.98 18.29 -3.05
CA ILE A 189 2.25 19.74 -3.14
C ILE A 189 1.31 20.37 -4.16
N VAL A 190 1.15 19.79 -5.35
CA VAL A 190 0.24 20.27 -6.37
C VAL A 190 -1.22 20.21 -5.89
N ALA A 191 -1.64 19.09 -5.29
CA ALA A 191 -2.98 18.95 -4.71
C ALA A 191 -3.24 20.01 -3.63
N TYR A 192 -2.27 20.26 -2.75
CA TYR A 192 -2.38 21.30 -1.71
C TYR A 192 -2.61 22.68 -2.31
N ILE A 193 -1.86 23.05 -3.34
CA ILE A 193 -2.01 24.33 -4.05
C ILE A 193 -3.39 24.46 -4.67
N LEU A 194 -3.84 23.42 -5.40
CA LEU A 194 -5.09 23.46 -6.18
C LEU A 194 -6.34 23.39 -5.30
N PHE A 195 -6.33 22.63 -4.20
CA PHE A 195 -7.55 22.35 -3.44
C PHE A 195 -7.68 23.14 -2.13
N GLY A 196 -7.03 24.29 -2.06
CA GLY A 196 -7.33 25.31 -1.05
C GLY A 196 -6.25 25.52 0.02
N GLY A 197 -5.10 24.87 -0.07
CA GLY A 197 -3.99 25.06 0.86
C GLY A 197 -3.48 26.51 0.90
N LEU A 198 -3.42 27.19 -0.26
CA LEU A 198 -3.04 28.61 -0.31
C LEU A 198 -4.03 29.53 0.44
N LYS A 199 -5.33 29.17 0.47
CA LYS A 199 -6.31 29.91 1.26
C LYS A 199 -6.10 29.72 2.75
N LEU A 200 -5.71 28.49 3.17
CA LEU A 200 -5.38 28.22 4.57
C LEU A 200 -4.15 29.05 5.00
N ILE A 201 -3.09 29.10 4.18
CA ILE A 201 -1.92 29.91 4.43
C ILE A 201 -2.29 31.39 4.59
N LYS A 202 -3.09 31.94 3.64
CA LYS A 202 -3.52 33.34 3.70
C LYS A 202 -4.35 33.64 4.95
N ASN A 203 -5.20 32.72 5.38
CA ASN A 203 -6.01 32.87 6.59
C ASN A 203 -5.14 32.87 7.87
N ASP A 204 -4.13 32.03 7.94
CA ASP A 204 -3.19 31.98 9.07
C ASP A 204 -2.35 33.25 9.19
N PHE A 205 -1.95 33.84 8.07
CA PHE A 205 -1.22 35.14 8.07
C PHE A 205 -2.13 36.34 8.37
N GLY A 206 -3.43 36.26 8.02
CA GLY A 206 -4.37 37.37 8.15
C GLY A 206 -5.01 37.51 9.55
N LYS A 207 -5.03 36.44 10.35
CA LYS A 207 -5.71 36.42 11.67
C LYS A 207 -4.77 36.46 12.88
N GLY A 208 -3.45 36.70 12.69
CA GLY A 208 -2.48 36.55 13.75
C GLY A 208 -2.55 35.15 14.32
N ALA A 209 -1.50 34.37 14.21
CA ALA A 209 -1.45 32.92 14.48
C ALA A 209 -2.41 32.49 15.62
N ALA A 210 -3.66 32.16 15.29
CA ALA A 210 -4.50 31.42 16.18
C ALA A 210 -3.90 30.02 16.24
N SER A 211 -3.12 29.76 17.27
CA SER A 211 -2.61 28.42 17.56
C SER A 211 -3.81 27.48 17.63
N VAL A 212 -3.80 26.40 16.85
CA VAL A 212 -4.77 25.32 17.00
C VAL A 212 -4.70 24.86 18.45
N SER A 213 -5.73 25.18 19.24
CA SER A 213 -5.80 24.77 20.63
C SER A 213 -6.11 23.28 20.72
N ASP A 214 -5.79 22.64 21.84
CA ASP A 214 -6.16 21.23 22.07
C ASP A 214 -7.68 21.02 22.00
N GLU A 215 -8.49 22.07 22.29
CA GLU A 215 -9.96 22.06 22.16
C GLU A 215 -10.41 22.05 20.69
N ASP A 216 -9.66 22.69 19.79
CA ASP A 216 -9.97 22.72 18.35
C ASP A 216 -9.66 21.41 17.64
N MET A 217 -8.81 20.55 18.21
CA MET A 217 -8.38 19.31 17.59
C MET A 217 -9.37 18.13 17.76
N GLY A 218 -10.36 18.27 18.66
CA GLY A 218 -11.43 17.30 18.80
C GLY A 218 -11.23 16.22 19.86
N GLU A 219 -12.37 15.66 20.32
CA GLU A 219 -12.40 14.66 21.39
C GLU A 219 -11.59 13.42 21.07
N GLU A 220 -11.60 12.94 19.80
CA GLU A 220 -10.83 11.77 19.36
C GLU A 220 -9.34 11.99 19.49
N ILE A 221 -8.83 13.16 19.07
CA ILE A 221 -7.42 13.51 19.19
C ILE A 221 -7.06 13.74 20.65
N ALA A 222 -7.90 14.44 21.39
CA ALA A 222 -7.69 14.64 22.82
C ALA A 222 -7.66 13.30 23.57
N ALA A 223 -8.48 12.33 23.16
CA ALA A 223 -8.43 10.97 23.70
C ALA A 223 -7.12 10.27 23.37
N LEU A 224 -6.66 10.31 22.10
CA LEU A 224 -5.38 9.71 21.68
C LEU A 224 -4.18 10.36 22.41
N GLN A 225 -4.21 11.66 22.63
CA GLN A 225 -3.15 12.39 23.32
C GLN A 225 -3.10 12.12 24.83
N LYS A 226 -4.22 11.72 25.45
CA LYS A 226 -4.29 11.37 26.87
C LYS A 226 -3.87 9.93 27.15
N LEU A 227 -3.69 9.08 26.13
CA LEU A 227 -3.25 7.71 26.30
C LEU A 227 -1.86 7.65 26.92
N LYS A 228 -1.75 6.96 28.04
CA LYS A 228 -0.47 6.75 28.74
C LYS A 228 0.23 5.52 28.18
N TYR A 229 1.54 5.62 28.11
CA TYR A 229 2.38 4.46 27.80
C TYR A 229 2.50 3.58 29.04
N GLU A 230 2.29 2.29 28.86
CA GLU A 230 2.52 1.23 29.83
C GLU A 230 3.68 0.36 29.39
N TYR A 231 4.15 -0.56 30.24
CA TYR A 231 5.33 -1.40 29.96
C TYR A 231 5.21 -2.15 28.62
N GLN A 232 4.01 -2.67 28.32
CA GLN A 232 3.75 -3.41 27.09
C GLN A 232 3.99 -2.59 25.82
N HIS A 233 3.68 -1.28 25.86
CA HIS A 233 3.90 -0.40 24.73
C HIS A 233 5.39 -0.11 24.51
N TYR A 234 6.15 0.09 25.61
CA TYR A 234 7.60 0.28 25.51
C TYR A 234 8.30 -0.99 25.00
N LEU A 235 7.88 -2.18 25.46
CA LEU A 235 8.40 -3.45 24.96
C LEU A 235 8.08 -3.65 23.49
N THR A 236 6.85 -3.32 23.05
CA THR A 236 6.45 -3.41 21.65
C THR A 236 7.27 -2.45 20.77
N LEU A 237 7.47 -1.21 21.21
CA LEU A 237 8.34 -0.23 20.52
C LEU A 237 9.79 -0.72 20.43
N LEU A 238 10.32 -1.28 21.53
CA LEU A 238 11.64 -1.91 21.53
C LEU A 238 11.69 -3.08 20.55
N GLY A 239 10.66 -3.93 20.51
CA GLY A 239 10.56 -5.04 19.55
C GLY A 239 10.57 -4.55 18.10
N ILE A 240 9.78 -3.52 17.78
CA ILE A 240 9.81 -2.88 16.46
C ILE A 240 11.22 -2.35 16.15
N GLY A 241 11.87 -1.68 17.10
CA GLY A 241 13.24 -1.19 16.97
C GLY A 241 14.24 -2.31 16.69
N VAL A 242 14.13 -3.45 17.42
CA VAL A 242 14.96 -4.64 17.20
C VAL A 242 14.76 -5.21 15.80
N MET A 243 13.50 -5.29 15.33
CA MET A 243 13.21 -5.74 13.96
C MET A 243 13.84 -4.79 12.93
N LEU A 244 13.70 -3.48 13.10
CA LEU A 244 14.27 -2.48 12.18
C LEU A 244 15.80 -2.57 12.14
N VAL A 245 16.46 -2.57 13.27
CA VAL A 245 17.93 -2.67 13.36
C VAL A 245 18.40 -4.03 12.83
N GLY A 246 17.73 -5.12 13.18
CA GLY A 246 18.05 -6.46 12.71
C GLY A 246 17.97 -6.57 11.18
N ALA A 247 16.92 -6.00 10.59
CA ALA A 247 16.72 -6.01 9.14
C ALA A 247 17.69 -5.08 8.39
N LEU A 248 17.84 -3.85 8.84
CA LEU A 248 18.60 -2.83 8.11
C LEU A 248 20.11 -2.92 8.32
N VAL A 249 20.55 -3.22 9.55
CA VAL A 249 21.98 -3.25 9.92
C VAL A 249 22.55 -4.68 9.78
N PHE A 250 21.86 -5.65 10.35
CA PHE A 250 22.35 -7.05 10.38
C PHE A 250 21.87 -7.87 9.19
N LYS A 251 20.98 -7.33 8.33
CA LYS A 251 20.45 -8.00 7.14
C LYS A 251 19.75 -9.34 7.46
N PHE A 252 19.17 -9.47 8.66
CA PHE A 252 18.36 -10.62 9.01
C PHE A 252 17.06 -10.64 8.19
N ASP A 253 16.52 -11.86 7.98
CA ASP A 253 15.21 -12.01 7.35
C ASP A 253 14.13 -11.34 8.19
N VAL A 254 13.41 -10.39 7.60
CA VAL A 254 12.41 -9.54 8.27
C VAL A 254 11.24 -10.36 8.79
N GLY A 255 10.84 -11.41 8.04
CA GLY A 255 9.71 -12.26 8.40
C GLY A 255 10.01 -13.11 9.62
N LEU A 256 11.10 -13.86 9.58
CA LEU A 256 11.52 -14.70 10.71
C LEU A 256 11.82 -13.88 11.96
N LEU A 257 12.48 -12.72 11.78
CA LEU A 257 12.75 -11.79 12.88
C LEU A 257 11.45 -11.21 13.47
N GLY A 258 10.50 -10.85 12.61
CA GLY A 258 9.18 -10.38 13.04
C GLY A 258 8.39 -11.42 13.83
N ILE A 259 8.42 -12.69 13.37
CA ILE A 259 7.82 -13.83 14.10
C ILE A 259 8.51 -14.01 15.44
N PHE A 260 9.84 -14.05 15.47
CA PHE A 260 10.60 -14.23 16.71
C PHE A 260 10.29 -13.14 17.74
N VAL A 261 10.42 -11.87 17.35
CA VAL A 261 10.13 -10.72 18.22
C VAL A 261 8.67 -10.73 18.68
N GLY A 262 7.72 -10.97 17.75
CA GLY A 262 6.31 -11.06 18.07
C GLY A 262 6.01 -12.17 19.10
N THR A 263 6.62 -13.35 18.92
CA THR A 263 6.47 -14.47 19.88
C THR A 263 7.02 -14.10 21.26
N VAL A 264 8.17 -13.42 21.33
CA VAL A 264 8.73 -12.93 22.61
C VAL A 264 7.75 -11.93 23.27
N LEU A 265 7.16 -11.01 22.51
CA LEU A 265 6.17 -10.06 23.05
C LEU A 265 4.91 -10.76 23.58
N ILE A 266 4.42 -11.79 22.90
CA ILE A 266 3.28 -12.59 23.40
C ILE A 266 3.64 -13.32 24.70
N LEU A 267 4.82 -13.95 24.77
CA LEU A 267 5.30 -14.60 26.00
C LEU A 267 5.42 -13.60 27.17
N LEU A 268 5.77 -12.34 26.87
CA LEU A 268 5.79 -11.24 27.85
C LEU A 268 4.39 -10.64 28.12
N LYS A 269 3.33 -11.26 27.59
CA LYS A 269 1.93 -10.85 27.77
C LYS A 269 1.65 -9.40 27.29
N CYS A 270 2.32 -8.98 26.23
CA CYS A 270 2.09 -7.65 25.63
C CYS A 270 0.79 -7.56 24.84
N ALA A 271 0.21 -8.68 24.40
CA ALA A 271 -1.07 -8.75 23.67
C ALA A 271 -1.70 -10.15 23.86
N ASP A 272 -2.97 -10.29 23.47
CA ASP A 272 -3.66 -11.56 23.38
C ASP A 272 -3.32 -12.27 22.07
N GLU A 273 -2.64 -13.42 22.16
CA GLU A 273 -2.19 -14.18 21.00
C GLU A 273 -3.33 -14.57 20.07
N LYS A 274 -4.44 -15.08 20.63
CA LYS A 274 -5.59 -15.51 19.84
C LYS A 274 -6.20 -14.37 19.06
N GLU A 275 -6.32 -13.22 19.68
CA GLU A 275 -6.86 -12.03 19.04
C GLU A 275 -5.94 -11.51 17.93
N VAL A 276 -4.63 -11.48 18.17
CA VAL A 276 -3.62 -11.11 17.17
C VAL A 276 -3.64 -12.07 16.00
N LEU A 277 -3.65 -13.40 16.24
CA LEU A 277 -3.67 -14.38 15.14
C LEU A 277 -4.96 -14.30 14.31
N VAL A 278 -6.11 -14.02 14.92
CA VAL A 278 -7.40 -14.00 14.19
C VAL A 278 -7.64 -12.66 13.52
N LYS A 279 -7.37 -11.54 14.20
CA LYS A 279 -7.70 -10.18 13.73
C LYS A 279 -6.49 -9.36 13.31
N GLY A 280 -5.32 -9.57 13.91
CA GLY A 280 -4.11 -8.80 13.65
C GLY A 280 -3.42 -9.18 12.35
N ILE A 281 -3.54 -10.45 11.92
CA ILE A 281 -2.97 -10.93 10.65
C ILE A 281 -4.03 -10.82 9.56
N PRO A 282 -3.73 -10.11 8.45
CA PRO A 282 -4.66 -9.96 7.33
C PRO A 282 -4.65 -11.20 6.42
N TRP A 283 -5.17 -12.34 6.92
CA TRP A 283 -5.18 -13.63 6.21
C TRP A 283 -5.74 -13.54 4.79
N GLY A 284 -6.79 -12.72 4.59
CA GLY A 284 -7.36 -12.49 3.27
C GLY A 284 -6.36 -11.92 2.28
N ALA A 285 -5.53 -10.97 2.70
CA ALA A 285 -4.49 -10.37 1.86
C ALA A 285 -3.34 -11.36 1.60
N LEU A 286 -2.88 -12.10 2.62
CA LEU A 286 -1.84 -13.12 2.46
C LEU A 286 -2.27 -14.18 1.44
N MET A 287 -3.50 -14.71 1.57
CA MET A 287 -4.02 -15.70 0.64
C MET A 287 -4.19 -15.14 -0.77
N MET A 288 -4.57 -13.88 -0.90
CA MET A 288 -4.70 -13.20 -2.18
C MET A 288 -3.35 -13.11 -2.91
N ILE A 289 -2.33 -12.62 -2.24
CA ILE A 289 -0.98 -12.45 -2.79
C ILE A 289 -0.40 -13.82 -3.20
N CYS A 290 -0.40 -14.78 -2.27
CA CYS A 290 0.17 -16.09 -2.52
C CYS A 290 -0.58 -16.88 -3.61
N GLY A 291 -1.91 -16.80 -3.62
CA GLY A 291 -2.72 -17.49 -4.61
C GLY A 291 -2.51 -16.95 -6.02
N ILE A 292 -2.48 -15.62 -6.20
CA ILE A 292 -2.16 -15.03 -7.52
C ILE A 292 -0.75 -15.39 -7.96
N SER A 293 0.22 -15.38 -7.04
CA SER A 293 1.60 -15.76 -7.37
C SER A 293 1.69 -17.19 -7.92
N VAL A 294 0.87 -18.13 -7.42
CA VAL A 294 0.81 -19.50 -7.98
C VAL A 294 0.33 -19.49 -9.43
N LEU A 295 -0.73 -18.74 -9.74
CA LEU A 295 -1.25 -18.66 -11.12
C LEU A 295 -0.25 -17.94 -12.05
N VAL A 296 0.41 -16.89 -11.60
CA VAL A 296 1.45 -16.17 -12.35
C VAL A 296 2.66 -17.07 -12.58
N GLY A 297 3.09 -17.84 -11.57
CA GLY A 297 4.16 -18.84 -11.71
C GLY A 297 3.80 -19.96 -12.70
N LEU A 298 2.52 -20.36 -12.73
CA LEU A 298 2.00 -21.31 -13.73
C LEU A 298 2.06 -20.71 -15.15
N MET A 299 1.69 -19.42 -15.31
CA MET A 299 1.80 -18.72 -16.60
C MET A 299 3.22 -18.70 -17.13
N GLY A 300 4.23 -18.50 -16.26
CA GLY A 300 5.64 -18.59 -16.65
C GLY A 300 6.01 -19.96 -17.22
N LYS A 301 5.44 -21.05 -16.67
CA LYS A 301 5.72 -22.42 -17.15
C LYS A 301 4.96 -22.80 -18.42
N THR A 302 3.82 -22.17 -18.67
CA THR A 302 2.93 -22.49 -19.80
C THR A 302 3.14 -21.59 -21.02
N GLY A 303 4.02 -20.56 -20.92
CA GLY A 303 4.22 -19.54 -21.96
C GLY A 303 3.14 -18.45 -21.97
N GLY A 304 2.22 -18.45 -21.01
CA GLY A 304 1.22 -17.39 -20.88
C GLY A 304 1.80 -16.03 -20.47
N MET A 305 2.94 -16.06 -19.75
CA MET A 305 3.71 -14.87 -19.39
C MET A 305 4.25 -14.16 -20.63
N ASP A 306 4.88 -14.90 -21.55
CA ASP A 306 5.42 -14.36 -22.79
C ASP A 306 4.32 -13.74 -23.65
N MET A 307 3.16 -14.41 -23.76
CA MET A 307 1.98 -13.84 -24.45
C MET A 307 1.49 -12.54 -23.83
N PHE A 308 1.54 -12.42 -22.50
CA PHE A 308 1.13 -11.19 -21.83
C PHE A 308 2.14 -10.06 -22.05
N ILE A 309 3.43 -10.39 -22.01
CA ILE A 309 4.53 -9.48 -22.36
C ILE A 309 4.35 -9.00 -23.81
N ASP A 310 4.16 -9.90 -24.78
CA ASP A 310 3.93 -9.56 -26.19
C ASP A 310 2.74 -8.62 -26.38
N MET A 311 1.64 -8.86 -25.66
CA MET A 311 0.44 -8.02 -25.73
C MET A 311 0.73 -6.59 -25.25
N ILE A 312 1.45 -6.42 -24.13
CA ILE A 312 1.81 -5.09 -23.62
C ILE A 312 2.89 -4.46 -24.51
N ALA A 313 3.86 -5.23 -24.95
CA ALA A 313 4.94 -4.78 -25.85
C ALA A 313 4.40 -4.25 -27.18
N SER A 314 3.35 -4.89 -27.73
CA SER A 314 2.73 -4.47 -29.00
C SER A 314 2.20 -3.04 -29.02
N ILE A 315 1.84 -2.49 -27.85
CA ILE A 315 1.35 -1.12 -27.68
C ILE A 315 2.40 -0.19 -27.05
N SER A 316 3.60 -0.72 -26.80
CA SER A 316 4.68 -0.03 -26.10
C SER A 316 5.86 0.25 -27.04
N SER A 317 6.65 1.23 -26.68
CA SER A 317 7.93 1.60 -27.28
C SER A 317 8.91 1.98 -26.15
N PRO A 318 10.23 2.03 -26.38
CA PRO A 318 11.17 2.45 -25.34
C PRO A 318 10.81 3.80 -24.68
N GLY A 319 10.21 4.72 -25.45
CA GLY A 319 9.85 6.05 -24.99
C GLY A 319 8.53 6.12 -24.23
N ASN A 320 7.64 5.13 -24.31
CA ASN A 320 6.33 5.16 -23.62
C ASN A 320 6.10 3.98 -22.68
N LEU A 321 7.06 3.05 -22.55
CA LEU A 321 6.90 1.84 -21.74
C LEU A 321 6.55 2.16 -20.28
N THR A 322 7.25 3.12 -19.66
CA THR A 322 6.96 3.55 -18.29
C THR A 322 5.53 4.08 -18.17
N PHE A 323 5.05 4.85 -19.16
CA PHE A 323 3.66 5.33 -19.17
C PHE A 323 2.66 4.17 -19.21
N VAL A 324 2.81 3.24 -20.16
CA VAL A 324 1.91 2.10 -20.35
C VAL A 324 1.93 1.19 -19.12
N ALA A 325 3.14 0.90 -18.60
CA ALA A 325 3.35 0.08 -17.41
C ALA A 325 2.89 0.74 -16.11
N THR A 326 2.65 2.05 -16.09
CA THR A 326 2.02 2.76 -14.98
C THR A 326 0.50 2.81 -15.15
N PHE A 327 0.02 3.10 -16.37
CA PHE A 327 -1.38 3.32 -16.66
C PHE A 327 -2.25 2.07 -16.49
N ILE A 328 -1.82 0.93 -17.08
CA ILE A 328 -2.60 -0.31 -17.04
C ILE A 328 -2.75 -0.83 -15.61
N PRO A 329 -1.67 -0.99 -14.80
CA PRO A 329 -1.79 -1.36 -13.40
C PRO A 329 -2.61 -0.36 -12.59
N GLY A 330 -2.44 0.94 -12.82
CA GLY A 330 -3.22 1.99 -12.17
C GLY A 330 -4.72 1.87 -12.44
N LEU A 331 -5.11 1.61 -13.68
CA LEU A 331 -6.52 1.43 -14.04
C LEU A 331 -7.13 0.22 -13.33
N ILE A 332 -6.40 -0.89 -13.25
CA ILE A 332 -6.85 -2.11 -12.53
C ILE A 332 -6.90 -1.84 -11.03
N SER A 333 -5.89 -1.17 -10.49
CA SER A 333 -5.80 -0.86 -9.06
C SER A 333 -6.92 0.06 -8.56
N ALA A 334 -7.43 0.94 -9.41
CA ALA A 334 -8.57 1.81 -9.06
C ALA A 334 -9.83 1.03 -8.63
N TYR A 335 -9.96 -0.23 -9.03
CA TYR A 335 -11.10 -1.12 -8.74
C TYR A 335 -10.71 -2.39 -7.97
N SER A 336 -9.40 -2.65 -7.79
CA SER A 336 -8.87 -3.89 -7.25
C SER A 336 -7.85 -3.60 -6.14
N SER A 337 -7.15 -4.63 -5.63
CA SER A 337 -6.12 -4.50 -4.62
C SER A 337 -4.75 -4.27 -5.24
N SER A 338 -4.12 -3.14 -4.96
CA SER A 338 -2.75 -2.80 -5.37
C SER A 338 -1.77 -3.89 -4.92
N ILE A 339 -1.79 -4.22 -3.62
CA ILE A 339 -0.87 -5.19 -3.00
C ILE A 339 -1.25 -6.63 -3.37
N GLY A 340 -2.56 -6.95 -3.32
CA GLY A 340 -3.02 -8.33 -3.45
C GLY A 340 -3.13 -8.84 -4.88
N VAL A 341 -3.32 -7.94 -5.84
CA VAL A 341 -3.57 -8.29 -7.26
C VAL A 341 -2.54 -7.66 -8.18
N VAL A 342 -2.38 -6.35 -8.12
CA VAL A 342 -1.65 -5.61 -9.15
C VAL A 342 -0.15 -5.89 -9.08
N LEU A 343 0.48 -5.72 -7.90
CA LEU A 343 1.92 -5.95 -7.77
C LEU A 343 2.34 -7.39 -8.15
N PRO A 344 1.71 -8.45 -7.59
CA PRO A 344 2.12 -9.81 -7.95
C PRO A 344 1.82 -10.21 -9.40
N THR A 345 0.92 -9.49 -10.07
CA THR A 345 0.59 -9.72 -11.49
C THR A 345 1.56 -9.00 -12.43
N PHE A 346 1.85 -7.73 -12.18
CA PHE A 346 2.57 -6.89 -13.14
C PHE A 346 4.08 -6.80 -12.89
N LEU A 347 4.54 -6.82 -11.64
CA LEU A 347 5.99 -6.74 -11.39
C LEU A 347 6.80 -7.89 -12.02
N PRO A 348 6.32 -9.15 -12.05
CA PRO A 348 7.04 -10.23 -12.72
C PRO A 348 7.18 -10.08 -14.25
N LEU A 349 6.33 -9.26 -14.89
CA LEU A 349 6.38 -9.00 -16.34
C LEU A 349 7.52 -8.06 -16.73
N ILE A 350 7.95 -7.18 -15.80
CA ILE A 350 8.83 -6.04 -16.10
C ILE A 350 10.16 -6.47 -16.72
N PRO A 351 10.88 -7.50 -16.21
CA PRO A 351 12.15 -7.90 -16.83
C PRO A 351 12.00 -8.26 -18.31
N GLY A 352 10.99 -9.07 -18.65
CA GLY A 352 10.72 -9.45 -20.04
C GLY A 352 10.25 -8.28 -20.90
N LEU A 353 9.45 -7.35 -20.35
CA LEU A 353 9.02 -6.14 -21.06
C LEU A 353 10.21 -5.23 -21.39
N VAL A 354 11.13 -5.02 -20.45
CA VAL A 354 12.32 -4.19 -20.66
C VAL A 354 13.29 -4.86 -21.64
N GLU A 355 13.43 -6.19 -21.56
CA GLU A 355 14.25 -6.96 -22.51
C GLU A 355 13.71 -6.85 -23.94
N GLN A 356 12.39 -6.95 -24.13
CA GLN A 356 11.76 -6.97 -25.45
C GLN A 356 11.57 -5.57 -26.05
N VAL A 357 11.15 -4.58 -25.24
CA VAL A 357 10.79 -3.23 -25.69
C VAL A 357 11.97 -2.27 -25.57
N GLY A 358 12.85 -2.50 -24.62
CA GLY A 358 13.85 -1.54 -24.15
C GLY A 358 13.29 -0.61 -23.08
N GLY A 359 14.14 0.25 -22.54
CA GLY A 359 13.80 1.20 -21.48
C GLY A 359 14.58 0.95 -20.20
N ASP A 360 14.36 1.80 -19.19
CA ASP A 360 15.03 1.66 -17.91
C ASP A 360 14.21 0.81 -16.93
N LEU A 361 14.85 -0.21 -16.38
CA LEU A 361 14.22 -1.17 -15.48
C LEU A 361 13.65 -0.50 -14.22
N VAL A 362 14.43 0.40 -13.60
CA VAL A 362 14.03 1.10 -12.36
C VAL A 362 12.83 2.00 -12.62
N SER A 363 12.82 2.68 -13.76
CA SER A 363 11.73 3.56 -14.19
C SER A 363 10.43 2.78 -14.37
N VAL A 364 10.47 1.63 -15.01
CA VAL A 364 9.28 0.79 -15.25
C VAL A 364 8.78 0.19 -13.94
N PHE A 365 9.66 -0.33 -13.06
CA PHE A 365 9.28 -0.79 -11.72
C PHE A 365 8.65 0.33 -10.89
N SER A 366 9.29 1.52 -10.88
CA SER A 366 8.78 2.69 -10.16
C SER A 366 7.41 3.13 -10.71
N GLY A 367 7.24 3.07 -12.02
CA GLY A 367 5.98 3.37 -12.69
C GLY A 367 4.86 2.43 -12.25
N VAL A 368 5.06 1.11 -12.30
CA VAL A 368 4.07 0.12 -11.85
C VAL A 368 3.72 0.33 -10.38
N CYS A 369 4.73 0.55 -9.52
CA CYS A 369 4.50 0.82 -8.11
C CYS A 369 3.70 2.12 -7.90
N LEU A 370 4.10 3.22 -8.53
CA LEU A 370 3.39 4.50 -8.41
C LEU A 370 1.96 4.38 -8.92
N GLY A 371 1.76 3.83 -10.13
CA GLY A 371 0.43 3.65 -10.73
C GLY A 371 -0.51 2.85 -9.85
N SER A 372 0.02 1.78 -9.22
CA SER A 372 -0.77 0.91 -8.35
C SER A 372 -1.30 1.62 -7.11
N PHE A 373 -0.52 2.52 -6.49
CA PHE A 373 -0.87 3.13 -5.21
C PHE A 373 -1.48 4.52 -5.31
N ILE A 374 -1.13 5.31 -6.34
CA ILE A 374 -1.62 6.69 -6.45
C ILE A 374 -3.13 6.78 -6.66
N VAL A 375 -3.73 5.75 -7.21
CA VAL A 375 -5.17 5.64 -7.45
C VAL A 375 -5.96 5.16 -6.21
N ASP A 376 -5.30 4.72 -5.15
CA ASP A 376 -5.90 4.17 -3.93
C ASP A 376 -6.73 5.19 -3.12
N ALA A 377 -6.66 6.47 -3.48
CA ALA A 377 -7.59 7.47 -2.98
C ALA A 377 -9.02 7.28 -3.55
N SER A 378 -9.21 6.47 -4.60
CA SER A 378 -10.54 6.10 -5.11
C SER A 378 -11.37 5.45 -3.99
N PRO A 379 -12.64 5.84 -3.80
CA PRO A 379 -13.51 5.22 -2.79
C PRO A 379 -13.91 3.77 -3.12
N LEU A 380 -13.55 3.28 -4.31
CA LEU A 380 -13.66 1.86 -4.67
C LEU A 380 -12.46 1.04 -4.18
N SER A 381 -11.35 1.71 -3.86
CA SER A 381 -10.20 1.11 -3.17
C SER A 381 -10.38 1.16 -1.65
N THR A 382 -9.63 0.31 -0.94
CA THR A 382 -9.70 0.19 0.53
C THR A 382 -9.43 1.52 1.24
N LEU A 383 -8.41 2.27 0.82
CA LEU A 383 -8.00 3.50 1.51
C LEU A 383 -9.01 4.63 1.34
N GLY A 384 -9.53 4.80 0.13
CA GLY A 384 -10.58 5.78 -0.13
C GLY A 384 -11.88 5.43 0.59
N ALA A 385 -12.27 4.15 0.62
CA ALA A 385 -13.45 3.69 1.35
C ALA A 385 -13.34 3.95 2.87
N LEU A 386 -12.18 3.65 3.48
CA LEU A 386 -11.91 3.95 4.90
C LEU A 386 -12.04 5.44 5.19
N THR A 387 -11.51 6.28 4.32
CA THR A 387 -11.53 7.74 4.51
C THR A 387 -12.93 8.34 4.34
N VAL A 388 -13.72 7.86 3.36
CA VAL A 388 -15.13 8.25 3.23
C VAL A 388 -15.96 7.76 4.43
N GLY A 389 -15.67 6.54 4.92
CA GLY A 389 -16.30 5.99 6.13
C GLY A 389 -16.04 6.83 7.38
N ALA A 390 -14.83 7.38 7.49
CA ALA A 390 -14.39 8.25 8.59
C ALA A 390 -14.92 9.69 8.50
N ALA A 391 -15.60 10.09 7.42
CA ALA A 391 -16.16 11.43 7.28
C ALA A 391 -17.23 11.71 8.36
N THR A 392 -17.10 12.87 9.03
CA THR A 392 -18.02 13.28 10.12
C THR A 392 -19.43 13.56 9.59
N ALA A 393 -20.42 13.63 10.50
CA ALA A 393 -21.81 13.89 10.14
C ALA A 393 -22.04 15.27 9.48
N GLU A 394 -21.14 16.22 9.76
CA GLU A 394 -21.18 17.58 9.19
C GLU A 394 -20.66 17.65 7.75
N MET A 395 -19.95 16.63 7.29
CA MET A 395 -19.37 16.57 5.95
C MET A 395 -20.35 15.99 4.93
N ASP A 396 -20.36 16.57 3.74
CA ASP A 396 -21.05 15.96 2.60
C ASP A 396 -20.28 14.75 2.08
N LYS A 397 -20.66 13.56 2.60
CA LYS A 397 -20.05 12.27 2.25
C LYS A 397 -20.16 11.97 0.76
N ARG A 398 -21.26 12.36 0.10
CA ARG A 398 -21.46 12.12 -1.33
C ARG A 398 -20.54 12.98 -2.17
N LYS A 399 -20.36 14.23 -1.77
CA LYS A 399 -19.41 15.14 -2.44
C LYS A 399 -17.99 14.64 -2.28
N LEU A 400 -17.59 14.24 -1.06
CA LEU A 400 -16.26 13.65 -0.79
C LEU A 400 -16.03 12.40 -1.63
N PHE A 401 -17.01 11.48 -1.67
CA PHE A 401 -16.97 10.28 -2.49
C PHE A 401 -16.73 10.62 -3.98
N ASN A 402 -17.51 11.52 -4.55
CA ASN A 402 -17.40 11.91 -5.95
C ASN A 402 -16.05 12.58 -6.25
N GLN A 403 -15.53 13.42 -5.34
CA GLN A 403 -14.23 14.07 -5.49
C GLN A 403 -13.07 13.06 -5.45
N LEU A 404 -13.09 12.11 -4.51
CA LEU A 404 -12.08 11.05 -4.42
C LEU A 404 -12.17 10.09 -5.61
N MET A 405 -13.38 9.81 -6.12
CA MET A 405 -13.57 9.01 -7.33
C MET A 405 -12.94 9.70 -8.55
N ALA A 406 -13.28 10.97 -8.76
CA ALA A 406 -12.72 11.75 -9.87
C ALA A 406 -11.19 11.86 -9.76
N TRP A 407 -10.66 12.05 -8.55
CA TRP A 407 -9.23 12.06 -8.28
C TRP A 407 -8.58 10.72 -8.63
N GLY A 408 -9.05 9.61 -8.06
CA GLY A 408 -8.49 8.28 -8.29
C GLY A 408 -8.45 7.93 -9.78
N LEU A 409 -9.56 8.17 -10.51
CA LEU A 409 -9.61 7.93 -11.96
C LEU A 409 -8.70 8.88 -12.75
N SER A 410 -8.62 10.15 -12.37
CA SER A 410 -7.70 11.09 -13.03
C SER A 410 -6.23 10.74 -12.81
N MET A 411 -5.90 10.18 -11.64
CA MET A 411 -4.55 9.74 -11.31
C MET A 411 -4.07 8.55 -12.14
N CYS A 412 -4.97 7.77 -12.76
CA CYS A 412 -4.55 6.76 -13.73
C CYS A 412 -3.74 7.41 -14.88
N LEU A 413 -4.23 8.53 -15.43
CA LEU A 413 -3.55 9.27 -16.51
C LEU A 413 -2.45 10.19 -15.99
N ILE A 414 -2.75 11.00 -14.98
CA ILE A 414 -1.81 11.99 -14.44
C ILE A 414 -0.64 11.29 -13.77
N GLY A 415 -0.87 10.20 -13.02
CA GLY A 415 0.18 9.39 -12.41
C GLY A 415 1.06 8.72 -13.46
N ALA A 416 0.47 8.20 -14.55
CA ALA A 416 1.23 7.62 -15.65
C ALA A 416 2.08 8.67 -16.40
N ALA A 417 1.52 9.85 -16.66
CA ALA A 417 2.26 10.95 -17.27
C ALA A 417 3.39 11.45 -16.36
N LEU A 418 3.14 11.54 -15.06
CA LEU A 418 4.14 11.94 -14.07
C LEU A 418 5.28 10.91 -13.98
N ALA A 419 4.94 9.61 -13.91
CA ALA A 419 5.94 8.54 -13.91
C ALA A 419 6.82 8.60 -15.16
N TRP A 420 6.22 8.79 -16.31
CA TRP A 420 6.93 8.93 -17.59
C TRP A 420 7.85 10.15 -17.67
N LEU A 421 7.49 11.25 -16.99
CA LEU A 421 8.28 12.49 -16.99
C LEU A 421 9.41 12.48 -15.95
N ILE A 422 9.23 11.76 -14.83
CA ILE A 422 10.17 11.81 -13.69
C ILE A 422 11.13 10.61 -13.72
N PHE A 423 10.64 9.46 -14.13
CA PHE A 423 11.40 8.22 -14.21
C PHE A 423 11.85 7.93 -15.65
#